data_c42a5e0e2ea36d261d6a33deed3818d6
#
_entry.id   c42a5e0e2ea36d261d6a33deed3818d6
#
_cell.length_a   1.000
_cell.length_b   1.000
_cell.length_c   1.000
_cell.angle_alpha   90.00
_cell.angle_beta   90.00
_cell.angle_gamma   90.00
#
_symmetry.space_group_name_H-M   'P 1'
#
loop_
_entity.id
_entity.type
_entity.pdbx_description
1 polymer ?
#
loop_
_entity_poly.entity_id
_entity_poly.type
_entity_poly.pdbx_seq_one_letter_code
_entity_poly.pdbx_strand_id
1 'polypeptide(L)'
;MSLRSVFSTVVVVLAIFVAPSIAQETLGDLVASGGYDWIIGRWVASTDDGQKVEFNFDWALDKHVVLNSLLMGDFKYQGIITLSPANQEAVDQGADNRGGVWKGVWSPEGDGLVRKVEHTSPDGQSRKGDIIVGKGDADTITIAIYLTDGSGNRNSEPMSKLTYKRQPQAKAAPVSAAAEASGRSTDYQKLGDIVSEGGYEWLIGKWVGSENNQTYELEYKPVLDKHAASVDMKIGEFKYMGMITYAPSRQEVVEFGADSMGRTWKMVWEQDGSDLVNKSELTKADGTTQKLQHVFTKVSNDEFKAKLYSIEANGNRGSEPREQVTFKRQKPASQAK
;
A
#
# COMPACT_ATOMS: atom_id res chain seq x y z
N MET A 1 42.92 -0.25 -59.99
CA MET A 1 42.09 -1.33 -59.43
C MET A 1 41.40 -0.79 -58.16
N SER A 2 40.16 -0.47 -58.27
CA SER A 2 39.37 0.18 -57.20
C SER A 2 38.54 -0.88 -56.51
N LEU A 3 38.76 -1.10 -55.21
CA LEU A 3 37.96 -1.98 -54.36
C LEU A 3 36.79 -1.15 -53.81
N ARG A 4 35.58 -1.38 -54.32
CA ARG A 4 34.35 -0.84 -53.75
C ARG A 4 33.93 -1.72 -52.59
N SER A 5 33.96 -1.15 -51.37
CA SER A 5 33.40 -1.73 -50.15
C SER A 5 31.88 -1.60 -50.20
N VAL A 6 31.19 -2.73 -50.22
CA VAL A 6 29.72 -2.81 -50.09
C VAL A 6 29.36 -2.90 -48.61
N PHE A 7 28.87 -1.81 -48.03
CA PHE A 7 28.24 -1.84 -46.72
C PHE A 7 26.83 -2.41 -46.87
N SER A 8 26.64 -3.63 -46.39
CA SER A 8 25.34 -4.27 -46.25
C SER A 8 24.69 -3.78 -44.95
N THR A 9 23.75 -2.87 -45.09
CA THR A 9 22.92 -2.41 -43.94
C THR A 9 21.89 -3.49 -43.63
N VAL A 10 22.12 -4.24 -42.56
CA VAL A 10 21.12 -5.17 -42.01
C VAL A 10 20.11 -4.36 -41.24
N VAL A 11 18.93 -4.14 -41.82
CA VAL A 11 17.77 -3.59 -41.12
C VAL A 11 17.16 -4.71 -40.29
N VAL A 12 17.44 -4.72 -39.01
CA VAL A 12 16.70 -5.58 -38.03
C VAL A 12 15.33 -4.95 -37.82
N VAL A 13 14.32 -5.47 -38.50
CA VAL A 13 12.92 -5.16 -38.20
C VAL A 13 12.59 -5.86 -36.89
N LEU A 14 12.57 -5.10 -35.79
CA LEU A 14 12.03 -5.55 -34.52
C LEU A 14 10.51 -5.64 -34.68
N ALA A 15 10.00 -6.82 -35.03
CA ALA A 15 8.58 -7.11 -34.96
C ALA A 15 8.18 -7.08 -33.48
N ILE A 16 7.63 -5.96 -33.03
CA ILE A 16 6.93 -5.87 -31.76
C ILE A 16 5.68 -6.74 -31.92
N PHE A 17 5.76 -7.99 -31.49
CA PHE A 17 4.58 -8.80 -31.24
C PHE A 17 3.80 -8.12 -30.12
N VAL A 18 2.83 -7.28 -30.50
CA VAL A 18 1.74 -6.89 -29.63
C VAL A 18 0.91 -8.16 -29.46
N ALA A 19 1.26 -8.99 -28.47
CA ALA A 19 0.38 -10.02 -27.99
C ALA A 19 -0.92 -9.28 -27.60
N PRO A 20 -2.12 -9.80 -27.99
CA PRO A 20 -3.35 -9.24 -27.50
C PRO A 20 -3.24 -9.22 -25.97
N SER A 21 -3.24 -8.05 -25.37
CA SER A 21 -3.35 -7.91 -23.94
C SER A 21 -4.71 -8.51 -23.58
N ILE A 22 -4.74 -9.72 -23.07
CA ILE A 22 -5.89 -10.19 -22.30
C ILE A 22 -6.04 -9.10 -21.26
N ALA A 23 -7.16 -8.36 -21.30
CA ALA A 23 -7.41 -7.32 -20.31
C ALA A 23 -7.26 -7.99 -18.94
N GLN A 24 -6.27 -7.52 -18.20
CA GLN A 24 -5.99 -8.08 -16.88
C GLN A 24 -7.20 -7.80 -16.01
N GLU A 25 -7.74 -8.84 -15.37
CA GLU A 25 -8.81 -8.69 -14.40
C GLU A 25 -8.34 -7.78 -13.26
N THR A 26 -9.07 -6.72 -13.00
CA THR A 26 -8.78 -5.78 -11.92
C THR A 26 -9.53 -6.20 -10.65
N LEU A 27 -9.15 -5.66 -9.50
CA LEU A 27 -9.96 -5.80 -8.29
C LEU A 27 -11.40 -5.28 -8.54
N GLY A 28 -11.55 -4.22 -9.35
CA GLY A 28 -12.85 -3.69 -9.76
C GLY A 28 -13.68 -4.68 -10.54
N ASP A 29 -13.07 -5.43 -11.46
CA ASP A 29 -13.77 -6.47 -12.23
C ASP A 29 -14.22 -7.62 -11.32
N LEU A 30 -13.35 -8.07 -10.40
CA LEU A 30 -13.69 -9.08 -9.40
C LEU A 30 -14.87 -8.65 -8.52
N VAL A 31 -14.84 -7.42 -8.01
CA VAL A 31 -15.91 -6.85 -7.17
C VAL A 31 -17.21 -6.72 -7.94
N ALA A 32 -17.18 -6.23 -9.19
CA ALA A 32 -18.35 -6.06 -10.03
C ALA A 32 -18.97 -7.40 -10.44
N SER A 33 -18.16 -8.36 -10.89
CA SER A 33 -18.63 -9.69 -11.29
C SER A 33 -19.25 -10.46 -10.12
N GLY A 34 -18.72 -10.27 -8.91
CA GLY A 34 -19.28 -10.84 -7.68
C GLY A 34 -20.49 -10.08 -7.13
N GLY A 35 -20.83 -8.90 -7.68
CA GLY A 35 -21.93 -8.06 -7.18
C GLY A 35 -21.63 -7.41 -5.82
N TYR A 36 -20.37 -7.13 -5.51
CA TYR A 36 -19.92 -6.59 -4.22
C TYR A 36 -19.68 -5.08 -4.21
N ASP A 37 -20.03 -4.36 -5.28
CA ASP A 37 -19.89 -2.89 -5.34
C ASP A 37 -20.59 -2.16 -4.19
N TRP A 38 -21.57 -2.82 -3.56
CA TRP A 38 -22.31 -2.25 -2.43
C TRP A 38 -21.42 -1.97 -1.21
N ILE A 39 -20.25 -2.63 -1.04
CA ILE A 39 -19.36 -2.36 0.10
C ILE A 39 -18.64 -1.01 -0.03
N ILE A 40 -18.44 -0.54 -1.25
CA ILE A 40 -17.70 0.69 -1.53
C ILE A 40 -18.46 1.90 -0.99
N GLY A 41 -17.79 2.74 -0.25
CA GLY A 41 -18.33 3.96 0.33
C GLY A 41 -17.98 4.13 1.80
N ARG A 42 -18.62 5.13 2.42
CA ARG A 42 -18.45 5.48 3.82
C ARG A 42 -19.60 4.97 4.66
N TRP A 43 -19.28 4.28 5.74
CA TRP A 43 -20.20 3.59 6.61
C TRP A 43 -20.02 4.00 8.06
N VAL A 44 -21.11 4.34 8.74
CA VAL A 44 -21.07 4.80 10.13
C VAL A 44 -22.05 4.01 10.98
N ALA A 45 -21.58 3.58 12.15
CA ALA A 45 -22.37 3.00 13.23
C ALA A 45 -22.08 3.71 14.54
N SER A 46 -22.84 3.38 15.56
CA SER A 46 -22.53 3.69 16.96
C SER A 46 -22.58 2.42 17.77
N THR A 47 -21.66 2.29 18.70
CA THR A 47 -21.68 1.24 19.73
C THR A 47 -22.78 1.52 20.77
N ASP A 48 -23.08 0.58 21.64
CA ASP A 48 -24.12 0.73 22.68
C ASP A 48 -23.79 1.85 23.67
N ASP A 49 -22.49 2.13 23.90
CA ASP A 49 -22.02 3.26 24.72
C ASP A 49 -21.96 4.60 23.95
N GLY A 50 -22.45 4.63 22.71
CA GLY A 50 -22.56 5.82 21.89
C GLY A 50 -21.27 6.20 21.14
N GLN A 51 -20.20 5.38 21.18
CA GLN A 51 -19.00 5.65 20.44
C GLN A 51 -19.24 5.48 18.93
N LYS A 52 -18.85 6.49 18.16
CA LYS A 52 -18.94 6.44 16.70
C LYS A 52 -17.87 5.51 16.12
N VAL A 53 -18.30 4.64 15.19
CA VAL A 53 -17.43 3.77 14.40
C VAL A 53 -17.63 4.09 12.92
N GLU A 54 -16.55 4.34 12.22
CA GLU A 54 -16.57 4.72 10.81
C GLU A 54 -15.65 3.81 9.99
N PHE A 55 -16.23 3.14 8.99
CA PHE A 55 -15.49 2.43 7.95
C PHE A 55 -15.57 3.19 6.64
N ASN A 56 -14.48 3.16 5.89
CA ASN A 56 -14.43 3.72 4.56
C ASN A 56 -13.74 2.75 3.59
N PHE A 57 -14.31 2.61 2.39
CA PHE A 57 -13.78 1.82 1.29
C PHE A 57 -13.81 2.69 0.03
N ASP A 58 -12.65 3.14 -0.43
CA ASP A 58 -12.51 4.04 -1.58
C ASP A 58 -11.69 3.40 -2.69
N TRP A 59 -12.20 3.49 -3.93
CA TRP A 59 -11.44 3.09 -5.09
C TRP A 59 -10.20 3.98 -5.29
N ALA A 60 -9.09 3.36 -5.65
CA ALA A 60 -7.86 4.02 -6.07
C ALA A 60 -7.23 3.28 -7.26
N LEU A 61 -6.23 3.91 -7.90
CA LEU A 61 -5.46 3.34 -9.00
C LEU A 61 -6.34 2.70 -10.08
N ASP A 62 -7.33 3.45 -10.57
CA ASP A 62 -8.23 3.01 -11.64
C ASP A 62 -8.89 1.65 -11.34
N LYS A 63 -9.33 1.46 -10.09
CA LYS A 63 -9.97 0.26 -9.52
C LYS A 63 -9.05 -0.97 -9.35
N HIS A 64 -7.74 -0.80 -9.40
CA HIS A 64 -6.81 -1.85 -8.99
C HIS A 64 -6.68 -1.98 -7.47
N VAL A 65 -7.07 -0.95 -6.73
CA VAL A 65 -6.93 -0.86 -5.28
C VAL A 65 -8.20 -0.34 -4.63
N VAL A 66 -8.54 -0.87 -3.46
CA VAL A 66 -9.44 -0.22 -2.51
C VAL A 66 -8.62 0.21 -1.29
N LEU A 67 -8.65 1.50 -0.99
CA LEU A 67 -8.19 2.02 0.29
C LEU A 67 -9.26 1.76 1.33
N ASN A 68 -8.90 1.11 2.42
CA ASN A 68 -9.81 0.89 3.53
C ASN A 68 -9.32 1.56 4.81
N SER A 69 -10.24 2.11 5.57
CA SER A 69 -9.91 2.73 6.86
C SER A 69 -10.99 2.45 7.90
N LEU A 70 -10.56 2.39 9.17
CA LEU A 70 -11.45 2.31 10.33
C LEU A 70 -11.07 3.40 11.32
N LEU A 71 -12.07 4.10 11.81
CA LEU A 71 -11.94 5.04 12.91
C LEU A 71 -12.93 4.67 14.01
N MET A 72 -12.44 4.48 15.24
CA MET A 72 -13.26 4.16 16.41
C MET A 72 -12.62 4.83 17.65
N GLY A 73 -13.17 5.98 18.06
CA GLY A 73 -12.56 6.81 19.08
C GLY A 73 -11.15 7.27 18.70
N ASP A 74 -10.16 6.87 19.48
CA ASP A 74 -8.74 7.13 19.24
C ASP A 74 -8.07 6.05 18.36
N PHE A 75 -8.73 4.90 18.16
CA PHE A 75 -8.21 3.85 17.29
C PHE A 75 -8.38 4.22 15.82
N LYS A 76 -7.28 4.11 15.07
CA LYS A 76 -7.22 4.37 13.62
C LYS A 76 -6.53 3.19 12.93
N TYR A 77 -7.11 2.75 11.84
CA TYR A 77 -6.54 1.76 10.95
C TYR A 77 -6.58 2.27 9.52
N GLN A 78 -5.57 1.95 8.74
CA GLN A 78 -5.56 2.14 7.28
C GLN A 78 -4.97 0.91 6.61
N GLY A 79 -5.53 0.55 5.45
CA GLY A 79 -5.09 -0.58 4.66
C GLY A 79 -5.31 -0.38 3.17
N ILE A 80 -4.72 -1.31 2.43
CA ILE A 80 -4.78 -1.38 0.97
C ILE A 80 -5.28 -2.77 0.61
N ILE A 81 -6.41 -2.86 -0.10
CA ILE A 81 -6.94 -4.10 -0.66
C ILE A 81 -6.53 -4.16 -2.13
N THR A 82 -5.95 -5.28 -2.54
CA THR A 82 -5.48 -5.53 -3.90
C THR A 82 -5.93 -6.90 -4.37
N LEU A 83 -5.96 -7.12 -5.67
CA LEU A 83 -6.09 -8.45 -6.24
C LEU A 83 -4.71 -9.14 -6.20
N SER A 84 -4.61 -10.31 -5.54
CA SER A 84 -3.43 -11.17 -5.64
C SER A 84 -3.42 -11.86 -6.99
N PRO A 85 -2.47 -11.56 -7.87
CA PRO A 85 -2.49 -12.14 -9.22
C PRO A 85 -2.30 -13.66 -9.21
N ALA A 86 -1.53 -14.17 -8.25
CA ALA A 86 -1.20 -15.59 -8.17
C ALA A 86 -2.41 -16.46 -7.78
N ASN A 87 -3.30 -15.95 -6.91
CA ASN A 87 -4.39 -16.72 -6.33
C ASN A 87 -5.77 -16.23 -6.78
N GLN A 88 -5.85 -15.10 -7.49
CA GLN A 88 -7.10 -14.42 -7.86
C GLN A 88 -7.97 -14.11 -6.62
N GLU A 89 -7.32 -13.74 -5.52
CA GLU A 89 -7.96 -13.42 -4.24
C GLU A 89 -7.80 -11.93 -3.93
N ALA A 90 -8.83 -11.33 -3.37
CA ALA A 90 -8.71 -9.99 -2.81
C ALA A 90 -7.98 -10.10 -1.46
N VAL A 91 -6.78 -9.52 -1.40
CA VAL A 91 -5.94 -9.51 -0.21
C VAL A 91 -5.79 -8.10 0.31
N ASP A 92 -5.73 -7.94 1.64
CA ASP A 92 -5.45 -6.66 2.22
C ASP A 92 -4.26 -6.70 3.17
N GLN A 93 -3.62 -5.56 3.28
CA GLN A 93 -2.57 -5.30 4.24
C GLN A 93 -2.76 -3.89 4.79
N GLY A 94 -2.47 -3.72 6.07
CA GLY A 94 -2.65 -2.43 6.72
C GLY A 94 -1.92 -2.33 8.05
N ALA A 95 -2.01 -1.15 8.64
CA ALA A 95 -1.45 -0.86 9.95
C ALA A 95 -2.45 -0.07 10.79
N ASP A 96 -2.25 -0.05 12.09
CA ASP A 96 -3.00 0.79 13.00
C ASP A 96 -2.10 1.77 13.78
N ASN A 97 -2.72 2.75 14.43
CA ASN A 97 -2.01 3.77 15.21
C ASN A 97 -1.52 3.28 16.58
N ARG A 98 -1.56 1.98 16.83
CA ARG A 98 -0.97 1.33 17.99
C ARG A 98 0.23 0.47 17.62
N GLY A 99 0.66 0.54 16.33
CA GLY A 99 1.79 -0.20 15.78
C GLY A 99 1.46 -1.63 15.39
N GLY A 100 0.19 -2.00 15.37
CA GLY A 100 -0.27 -3.30 14.87
C GLY A 100 -0.22 -3.36 13.35
N VAL A 101 0.11 -4.55 12.83
CA VAL A 101 0.11 -4.85 11.39
C VAL A 101 -0.99 -5.86 11.10
N TRP A 102 -1.73 -5.62 10.04
CA TRP A 102 -2.89 -6.40 9.65
C TRP A 102 -2.68 -7.01 8.28
N LYS A 103 -3.08 -8.27 8.14
CA LYS A 103 -3.18 -8.95 6.85
C LYS A 103 -4.54 -9.61 6.75
N GLY A 104 -5.13 -9.62 5.57
CA GLY A 104 -6.44 -10.21 5.37
C GLY A 104 -6.60 -10.82 3.99
N VAL A 105 -7.53 -11.79 3.90
CA VAL A 105 -8.01 -12.34 2.63
C VAL A 105 -9.53 -12.23 2.64
N TRP A 106 -10.07 -11.67 1.57
CA TRP A 106 -11.49 -11.50 1.38
C TRP A 106 -12.06 -12.62 0.52
N SER A 107 -13.18 -13.17 0.91
CA SER A 107 -13.90 -14.16 0.14
C SER A 107 -15.42 -14.03 0.32
N PRO A 108 -16.23 -14.54 -0.62
CA PRO A 108 -17.67 -14.63 -0.44
C PRO A 108 -18.07 -15.49 0.76
N GLU A 109 -19.11 -15.05 1.50
CA GLU A 109 -19.76 -15.85 2.54
C GLU A 109 -21.26 -15.54 2.56
N GLY A 110 -22.10 -16.51 2.12
CA GLY A 110 -23.54 -16.27 1.94
C GLY A 110 -23.79 -15.11 0.97
N ASP A 111 -24.63 -14.17 1.39
CA ASP A 111 -24.93 -12.95 0.61
C ASP A 111 -23.93 -11.80 0.88
N GLY A 112 -22.89 -12.07 1.66
CA GLY A 112 -21.90 -11.08 2.08
C GLY A 112 -20.48 -11.49 1.77
N LEU A 113 -19.57 -10.90 2.53
CA LEU A 113 -18.13 -11.11 2.44
C LEU A 113 -17.57 -11.48 3.81
N VAL A 114 -16.58 -12.35 3.83
CA VAL A 114 -15.73 -12.58 5.00
C VAL A 114 -14.31 -12.10 4.71
N ARG A 115 -13.76 -11.34 5.63
CA ARG A 115 -12.34 -11.03 5.71
C ARG A 115 -11.71 -11.90 6.80
N LYS A 116 -10.94 -12.91 6.40
CA LYS A 116 -10.09 -13.64 7.34
C LYS A 116 -8.87 -12.82 7.62
N VAL A 117 -8.69 -12.42 8.88
CA VAL A 117 -7.66 -11.44 9.26
C VAL A 117 -6.69 -12.03 10.27
N GLU A 118 -5.44 -11.64 10.13
CA GLU A 118 -4.38 -11.83 11.12
C GLU A 118 -3.85 -10.45 11.53
N HIS A 119 -3.93 -10.17 12.82
CA HIS A 119 -3.37 -8.98 13.45
C HIS A 119 -2.14 -9.37 14.25
N THR A 120 -1.01 -8.76 13.95
CA THR A 120 0.23 -8.91 14.75
C THR A 120 0.45 -7.61 15.51
N SER A 121 0.39 -7.69 16.83
CA SER A 121 0.68 -6.57 17.73
C SER A 121 2.19 -6.28 17.80
N PRO A 122 2.61 -5.11 18.29
CA PRO A 122 4.03 -4.73 18.35
C PRO A 122 4.91 -5.70 19.14
N ASP A 123 4.38 -6.39 20.15
CA ASP A 123 5.07 -7.42 20.92
C ASP A 123 5.21 -8.76 20.16
N GLY A 124 4.76 -8.82 18.91
CA GLY A 124 4.84 -10.01 18.06
C GLY A 124 3.73 -11.03 18.27
N GLN A 125 2.76 -10.77 19.17
CA GLN A 125 1.63 -11.66 19.34
C GLN A 125 0.70 -11.55 18.14
N SER A 126 0.37 -12.69 17.52
CA SER A 126 -0.60 -12.75 16.43
C SER A 126 -1.94 -13.26 16.92
N ARG A 127 -3.01 -12.62 16.46
CA ARG A 127 -4.39 -13.04 16.67
C ARG A 127 -5.09 -13.14 15.34
N LYS A 128 -5.90 -14.19 15.19
CA LYS A 128 -6.70 -14.41 13.98
C LYS A 128 -8.17 -14.20 14.28
N GLY A 129 -8.90 -13.79 13.26
CA GLY A 129 -10.33 -13.59 13.36
C GLY A 129 -10.97 -13.49 11.99
N ASP A 130 -12.29 -13.52 12.00
CA ASP A 130 -13.12 -13.32 10.82
C ASP A 130 -13.95 -12.05 10.99
N ILE A 131 -13.91 -11.18 10.00
CA ILE A 131 -14.77 -10.02 9.92
C ILE A 131 -15.80 -10.29 8.82
N ILE A 132 -17.04 -10.49 9.22
CA ILE A 132 -18.15 -10.75 8.29
C ILE A 132 -18.84 -9.44 7.98
N VAL A 133 -18.94 -9.13 6.69
CA VAL A 133 -19.68 -7.98 6.20
C VAL A 133 -20.92 -8.49 5.46
N GLY A 134 -22.06 -8.36 6.11
CA GLY A 134 -23.34 -8.74 5.55
C GLY A 134 -23.99 -7.57 4.83
N LYS A 135 -24.60 -7.82 3.66
CA LYS A 135 -25.40 -6.85 2.94
C LYS A 135 -26.76 -6.70 3.62
N GLY A 136 -27.15 -5.48 3.94
CA GLY A 136 -28.51 -5.13 4.36
C GLY A 136 -29.33 -4.62 3.17
N ASP A 137 -30.08 -3.55 3.41
CA ASP A 137 -30.73 -2.77 2.33
C ASP A 137 -29.69 -1.92 1.56
N ALA A 138 -30.17 -1.02 0.68
CA ALA A 138 -29.29 -0.21 -0.16
C ALA A 138 -28.31 0.67 0.64
N ASP A 139 -28.69 1.06 1.87
CA ASP A 139 -27.97 2.02 2.70
C ASP A 139 -27.50 1.43 4.04
N THR A 140 -27.58 0.11 4.20
CA THR A 140 -27.11 -0.55 5.43
C THR A 140 -26.22 -1.74 5.13
N ILE A 141 -25.23 -1.96 6.00
CA ILE A 141 -24.44 -3.18 6.10
C ILE A 141 -24.34 -3.59 7.56
N THR A 142 -24.12 -4.88 7.80
CA THR A 142 -23.74 -5.38 9.12
C THR A 142 -22.28 -5.79 9.11
N ILE A 143 -21.54 -5.46 10.17
CA ILE A 143 -20.19 -5.95 10.38
C ILE A 143 -20.14 -6.70 11.69
N ALA A 144 -19.76 -7.97 11.63
CA ALA A 144 -19.60 -8.82 12.79
C ALA A 144 -18.15 -9.32 12.87
N ILE A 145 -17.53 -9.17 14.03
CA ILE A 145 -16.13 -9.54 14.28
C ILE A 145 -16.12 -10.79 15.17
N TYR A 146 -15.46 -11.83 14.71
CA TYR A 146 -15.29 -13.09 15.42
C TYR A 146 -13.80 -13.32 15.68
N LEU A 147 -13.49 -13.84 16.87
CA LEU A 147 -12.18 -14.44 17.12
C LEU A 147 -12.20 -15.88 16.60
N THR A 148 -11.03 -16.38 16.24
CA THR A 148 -10.84 -17.79 15.90
C THR A 148 -10.01 -18.46 17.00
N ASP A 149 -10.27 -19.75 17.24
CA ASP A 149 -9.47 -20.57 18.14
C ASP A 149 -8.09 -20.92 17.54
N GLY A 150 -7.26 -21.61 18.30
CA GLY A 150 -5.92 -22.03 17.83
C GLY A 150 -5.93 -22.97 16.63
N SER A 151 -7.06 -23.60 16.33
CA SER A 151 -7.28 -24.46 15.14
C SER A 151 -7.82 -23.66 13.95
N GLY A 152 -8.12 -22.37 14.12
CA GLY A 152 -8.67 -21.51 13.07
C GLY A 152 -10.19 -21.58 12.96
N ASN A 153 -10.88 -22.24 13.87
CA ASN A 153 -12.35 -22.27 13.87
C ASN A 153 -12.90 -20.96 14.46
N ARG A 154 -13.91 -20.42 13.81
CA ARG A 154 -14.64 -19.25 14.27
C ARG A 154 -15.40 -19.57 15.56
N ASN A 155 -15.35 -18.65 16.52
CA ASN A 155 -16.21 -18.73 17.71
C ASN A 155 -17.69 -18.65 17.30
N SER A 156 -18.57 -19.28 18.09
CA SER A 156 -20.01 -19.29 17.81
C SER A 156 -20.66 -17.92 17.92
N GLU A 157 -20.14 -17.06 18.82
CA GLU A 157 -20.66 -15.72 19.05
C GLU A 157 -19.65 -14.66 18.58
N PRO A 158 -20.12 -13.57 17.95
CA PRO A 158 -19.26 -12.47 17.58
C PRO A 158 -18.79 -11.69 18.82
N MET A 159 -17.56 -11.25 18.81
CA MET A 159 -17.03 -10.31 19.79
C MET A 159 -17.73 -8.94 19.69
N SER A 160 -18.13 -8.56 18.48
CA SER A 160 -18.86 -7.33 18.17
C SER A 160 -19.70 -7.53 16.92
N LYS A 161 -20.90 -6.95 16.92
CA LYS A 161 -21.77 -6.90 15.73
C LYS A 161 -22.48 -5.56 15.70
N LEU A 162 -22.28 -4.79 14.65
CA LEU A 162 -22.88 -3.47 14.47
C LEU A 162 -23.56 -3.36 13.11
N THR A 163 -24.63 -2.57 13.05
CA THR A 163 -25.27 -2.17 11.80
C THR A 163 -24.81 -0.77 11.43
N TYR A 164 -24.25 -0.64 10.23
CA TYR A 164 -23.73 0.61 9.70
C TYR A 164 -24.70 1.19 8.68
N LYS A 165 -24.79 2.51 8.67
CA LYS A 165 -25.53 3.27 7.66
C LYS A 165 -24.56 3.95 6.71
N ARG A 166 -24.90 3.92 5.42
CA ARG A 166 -24.15 4.64 4.38
C ARG A 166 -24.24 6.14 4.64
N GLN A 167 -23.11 6.80 4.49
CA GLN A 167 -23.04 8.25 4.51
C GLN A 167 -22.77 8.78 3.11
N PRO A 168 -23.27 9.97 2.77
CA PRO A 168 -22.85 10.64 1.55
C PRO A 168 -21.33 10.70 1.51
N GLN A 169 -20.75 10.35 0.38
CA GLN A 169 -19.30 10.39 0.18
C GLN A 169 -18.86 11.86 0.26
N ALA A 170 -18.39 12.30 1.40
CA ALA A 170 -17.66 13.55 1.48
C ALA A 170 -16.41 13.35 0.60
N LYS A 171 -16.17 14.30 -0.32
CA LYS A 171 -14.92 14.31 -1.11
C LYS A 171 -13.78 14.02 -0.15
N ALA A 172 -13.05 12.92 -0.37
CA ALA A 172 -12.06 12.41 0.57
C ALA A 172 -11.17 13.57 1.04
N ALA A 173 -11.46 14.06 2.24
CA ALA A 173 -10.50 14.90 2.92
C ALA A 173 -9.35 13.96 3.28
N PRO A 174 -8.10 14.31 2.98
CA PRO A 174 -6.98 13.56 3.52
C PRO A 174 -7.24 13.43 5.01
N VAL A 175 -7.13 12.21 5.56
CA VAL A 175 -7.28 11.99 7.00
C VAL A 175 -6.30 12.96 7.66
N SER A 176 -6.85 14.10 8.06
CA SER A 176 -6.10 15.17 8.68
C SER A 176 -5.48 14.57 9.94
N ALA A 177 -4.22 14.87 10.15
CA ALA A 177 -3.58 14.72 11.45
C ALA A 177 -4.31 15.63 12.45
N ALA A 178 -5.52 15.25 12.87
CA ALA A 178 -6.31 15.96 13.84
C ALA A 178 -5.94 15.42 15.21
N ALA A 179 -5.42 16.32 16.02
CA ALA A 179 -5.21 16.24 17.45
C ALA A 179 -4.40 15.01 17.93
N GLU A 180 -3.25 15.29 18.49
CA GLU A 180 -2.53 14.38 19.39
C GLU A 180 -3.51 13.94 20.49
N ALA A 181 -4.16 12.79 20.27
CA ALA A 181 -4.92 12.16 21.32
C ALA A 181 -3.93 11.68 22.37
N SER A 182 -4.07 12.18 23.59
CA SER A 182 -3.40 11.68 24.79
C SER A 182 -3.91 10.25 25.08
N GLY A 183 -3.53 9.30 24.26
CA GLY A 183 -3.81 7.88 24.40
C GLY A 183 -2.57 7.19 24.92
N ARG A 184 -2.74 6.23 25.81
CA ARG A 184 -1.71 5.42 26.47
C ARG A 184 -0.49 5.24 25.60
N SER A 185 0.64 5.80 26.04
CA SER A 185 1.95 5.51 25.49
C SER A 185 2.16 3.99 25.51
N THR A 186 2.09 3.38 24.34
CA THR A 186 2.66 2.05 24.19
C THR A 186 4.16 2.27 24.10
N ASP A 187 4.95 1.61 24.96
CA ASP A 187 6.43 1.68 24.99
C ASP A 187 7.11 1.12 23.73
N TYR A 188 6.36 0.98 22.64
CA TYR A 188 6.86 0.44 21.38
C TYR A 188 7.31 1.56 20.46
N GLN A 189 8.50 1.36 19.89
CA GLN A 189 9.08 2.26 18.90
C GLN A 189 8.16 2.40 17.68
N LYS A 190 7.91 3.64 17.25
CA LYS A 190 7.10 3.96 16.08
C LYS A 190 7.98 4.07 14.84
N LEU A 191 7.39 3.97 13.65
CA LEU A 191 8.10 4.29 12.41
C LEU A 191 8.70 5.70 12.47
N GLY A 192 7.97 6.67 13.03
CA GLY A 192 8.45 8.05 13.19
C GLY A 192 9.70 8.17 14.06
N ASP A 193 9.84 7.32 15.07
CA ASP A 193 11.02 7.29 15.92
C ASP A 193 12.22 6.72 15.13
N ILE A 194 12.03 5.61 14.40
CA ILE A 194 13.05 5.04 13.50
C ILE A 194 13.53 6.07 12.48
N VAL A 195 12.59 6.80 11.86
CA VAL A 195 12.89 7.85 10.88
C VAL A 195 13.71 8.96 11.51
N SER A 196 13.38 9.36 12.74
CA SER A 196 14.08 10.44 13.46
C SER A 196 15.46 10.01 13.97
N GLU A 197 15.55 8.87 14.62
CA GLU A 197 16.81 8.33 15.15
C GLU A 197 17.81 8.02 14.03
N GLY A 198 17.32 7.52 12.89
CA GLY A 198 18.13 7.26 11.69
C GLY A 198 18.49 8.50 10.88
N GLY A 199 17.91 9.67 11.21
CA GLY A 199 18.13 10.91 10.45
C GLY A 199 17.51 10.90 9.05
N TYR A 200 16.37 10.18 8.90
CA TYR A 200 15.69 9.99 7.60
C TYR A 200 14.52 10.96 7.38
N GLU A 201 14.30 11.96 8.24
CA GLU A 201 13.22 12.95 8.09
C GLU A 201 13.30 13.69 6.76
N TRP A 202 14.50 13.75 6.16
CA TRP A 202 14.68 14.36 4.85
C TRP A 202 13.85 13.66 3.77
N LEU A 203 13.50 12.36 3.91
CA LEU A 203 12.69 11.64 2.92
C LEU A 203 11.22 12.09 2.93
N ILE A 204 10.72 12.51 4.10
CA ILE A 204 9.31 12.91 4.29
C ILE A 204 9.00 14.17 3.49
N GLY A 205 7.90 14.16 2.73
CA GLY A 205 7.39 15.28 1.94
C GLY A 205 7.20 14.95 0.48
N LYS A 206 7.06 16.01 -0.34
CA LYS A 206 6.83 15.92 -1.78
C LYS A 206 8.10 16.18 -2.55
N TRP A 207 8.31 15.34 -3.56
CA TRP A 207 9.51 15.33 -4.38
C TRP A 207 9.16 15.30 -5.85
N VAL A 208 9.94 16.01 -6.66
CA VAL A 208 9.83 15.98 -8.11
C VAL A 208 11.21 15.72 -8.70
N GLY A 209 11.27 14.77 -9.61
CA GLY A 209 12.45 14.45 -10.40
C GLY A 209 12.12 14.42 -11.88
N SER A 210 13.13 14.40 -12.72
CA SER A 210 12.97 14.18 -14.15
C SER A 210 14.14 13.39 -14.70
N GLU A 211 13.84 12.45 -15.57
CA GLU A 211 14.81 11.62 -16.29
C GLU A 211 14.20 11.22 -17.63
N ASN A 212 14.97 11.25 -18.71
CA ASN A 212 14.54 10.84 -20.06
C ASN A 212 13.22 11.48 -20.51
N ASN A 213 13.02 12.78 -20.25
CA ASN A 213 11.80 13.55 -20.53
C ASN A 213 10.54 13.05 -19.78
N GLN A 214 10.70 12.21 -18.77
CA GLN A 214 9.62 11.81 -17.85
C GLN A 214 9.72 12.59 -16.54
N THR A 215 8.58 12.98 -15.99
CA THR A 215 8.47 13.59 -14.68
C THR A 215 8.08 12.53 -13.66
N TYR A 216 8.79 12.53 -12.54
CA TYR A 216 8.56 11.67 -11.38
C TYR A 216 8.06 12.54 -10.25
N GLU A 217 6.88 12.22 -9.76
CA GLU A 217 6.31 12.81 -8.55
C GLU A 217 6.29 11.74 -7.46
N LEU A 218 6.78 12.07 -6.27
CA LEU A 218 6.86 11.14 -5.15
C LEU A 218 6.48 11.87 -3.87
N GLU A 219 5.63 11.27 -3.05
CA GLU A 219 5.25 11.81 -1.74
C GLU A 219 5.37 10.73 -0.66
N TYR A 220 6.07 11.06 0.42
CA TYR A 220 6.07 10.30 1.67
C TYR A 220 5.37 11.13 2.73
N LYS A 221 4.29 10.60 3.28
CA LYS A 221 3.46 11.32 4.26
C LYS A 221 3.25 10.48 5.52
N PRO A 222 3.66 10.95 6.70
CA PRO A 222 3.35 10.28 7.95
C PRO A 222 1.83 10.18 8.16
N VAL A 223 1.37 9.01 8.58
CA VAL A 223 -0.03 8.70 8.90
C VAL A 223 -0.09 7.89 10.19
N LEU A 224 -1.30 7.63 10.70
CA LEU A 224 -1.53 6.81 11.89
C LEU A 224 -0.66 7.23 13.09
N ASP A 225 -0.66 8.55 13.37
CA ASP A 225 0.11 9.13 14.48
C ASP A 225 1.60 8.78 14.42
N LYS A 226 2.18 8.73 13.18
CA LYS A 226 3.55 8.34 12.83
C LYS A 226 3.88 6.85 13.03
N HIS A 227 2.91 5.97 13.22
CA HIS A 227 3.15 4.53 13.18
C HIS A 227 3.34 4.00 11.75
N ALA A 228 2.86 4.75 10.76
CA ALA A 228 3.05 4.43 9.34
C ALA A 228 3.33 5.69 8.51
N ALA A 229 3.74 5.50 7.25
CA ALA A 229 3.77 6.53 6.23
C ALA A 229 3.09 6.01 4.96
N SER A 230 2.26 6.84 4.32
CA SER A 230 1.80 6.57 2.96
C SER A 230 2.86 6.96 1.95
N VAL A 231 2.90 6.23 0.86
CA VAL A 231 3.75 6.49 -0.30
C VAL A 231 2.88 6.62 -1.53
N ASP A 232 3.02 7.72 -2.23
CA ASP A 232 2.36 7.96 -3.51
C ASP A 232 3.44 8.30 -4.55
N MET A 233 3.46 7.58 -5.69
CA MET A 233 4.37 7.85 -6.80
C MET A 233 3.61 7.92 -8.11
N LYS A 234 4.02 8.87 -8.98
CA LYS A 234 3.50 9.02 -10.32
C LYS A 234 4.63 9.25 -11.31
N ILE A 235 4.57 8.54 -12.45
CA ILE A 235 5.52 8.66 -13.57
C ILE A 235 4.70 8.62 -14.85
N GLY A 236 4.39 9.78 -15.45
CA GLY A 236 3.43 9.82 -16.56
C GLY A 236 2.07 9.24 -16.18
N GLU A 237 1.64 8.19 -16.85
CA GLU A 237 0.39 7.47 -16.53
C GLU A 237 0.57 6.42 -15.44
N PHE A 238 1.79 5.99 -15.16
CA PHE A 238 2.07 5.04 -14.09
C PHE A 238 1.84 5.68 -12.72
N LYS A 239 1.15 4.95 -11.85
CA LYS A 239 0.90 5.35 -10.46
C LYS A 239 1.20 4.18 -9.53
N TYR A 240 1.72 4.48 -8.36
CA TYR A 240 1.93 3.53 -7.28
C TYR A 240 1.41 4.12 -5.98
N MET A 241 0.82 3.28 -5.15
CA MET A 241 0.43 3.62 -3.78
C MET A 241 0.93 2.55 -2.83
N GLY A 242 1.50 2.97 -1.71
CA GLY A 242 2.04 2.07 -0.70
C GLY A 242 1.88 2.60 0.71
N MET A 243 2.21 1.73 1.65
CA MET A 243 2.27 2.04 3.07
C MET A 243 3.55 1.46 3.67
N ILE A 244 4.31 2.30 4.34
CA ILE A 244 5.48 1.91 5.13
C ILE A 244 5.07 1.80 6.59
N THR A 245 5.47 0.73 7.26
CA THR A 245 5.27 0.53 8.70
C THR A 245 6.49 -0.13 9.32
N TYR A 246 6.65 0.03 10.62
CA TYR A 246 7.64 -0.71 11.38
C TYR A 246 7.02 -1.98 11.97
N ALA A 247 7.69 -3.10 11.82
CA ALA A 247 7.32 -4.40 12.40
C ALA A 247 8.25 -4.71 13.60
N PRO A 248 7.91 -4.32 14.84
CA PRO A 248 8.82 -4.38 15.98
C PRO A 248 9.31 -5.79 16.30
N SER A 249 8.45 -6.79 16.15
CA SER A 249 8.79 -8.21 16.41
C SER A 249 9.90 -8.75 15.49
N ARG A 250 10.09 -8.12 14.31
CA ARG A 250 11.14 -8.47 13.35
C ARG A 250 12.23 -7.41 13.26
N GLN A 251 12.02 -6.25 13.92
CA GLN A 251 12.88 -5.07 13.82
C GLN A 251 13.10 -4.63 12.36
N GLU A 252 12.05 -4.69 11.55
CA GLU A 252 12.07 -4.38 10.12
C GLU A 252 11.14 -3.22 9.80
N VAL A 253 11.60 -2.32 8.95
CA VAL A 253 10.73 -1.36 8.26
C VAL A 253 10.30 -2.00 6.95
N VAL A 254 9.00 -2.19 6.81
CA VAL A 254 8.40 -2.86 5.65
C VAL A 254 7.46 -1.91 4.91
N GLU A 255 7.39 -2.09 3.60
CA GLU A 255 6.45 -1.40 2.74
C GLU A 255 5.65 -2.43 1.93
N PHE A 256 4.38 -2.15 1.74
CA PHE A 256 3.52 -2.90 0.84
C PHE A 256 2.68 -1.93 0.02
N GLY A 257 2.37 -2.31 -1.20
CA GLY A 257 1.62 -1.45 -2.09
C GLY A 257 1.22 -2.14 -3.38
N ALA A 258 0.59 -1.35 -4.25
CA ALA A 258 0.21 -1.77 -5.60
C ALA A 258 0.37 -0.62 -6.58
N ASP A 259 0.37 -0.94 -7.86
CA ASP A 259 0.47 0.05 -8.92
C ASP A 259 -0.71 -0.03 -9.90
N SER A 260 -0.80 0.98 -10.77
CA SER A 260 -1.86 1.10 -11.78
C SER A 260 -1.81 0.05 -12.89
N MET A 261 -0.84 -0.86 -12.84
CA MET A 261 -0.74 -2.03 -13.73
C MET A 261 -1.20 -3.31 -13.00
N GLY A 262 -1.81 -3.20 -11.81
CA GLY A 262 -2.28 -4.33 -11.02
C GLY A 262 -1.18 -5.18 -10.39
N ARG A 263 0.06 -4.69 -10.35
CA ARG A 263 1.18 -5.38 -9.72
C ARG A 263 1.20 -5.06 -8.24
N THR A 264 1.60 -6.04 -7.42
CA THR A 264 1.75 -5.85 -5.98
C THR A 264 3.23 -5.83 -5.59
N TRP A 265 3.53 -5.05 -4.57
CA TRP A 265 4.88 -4.78 -4.11
C TRP A 265 5.01 -5.11 -2.63
N LYS A 266 6.08 -5.82 -2.28
CA LYS A 266 6.54 -6.02 -0.91
C LYS A 266 7.98 -5.56 -0.83
N MET A 267 8.30 -4.77 0.18
CA MET A 267 9.61 -4.15 0.28
C MET A 267 10.09 -4.16 1.73
N VAL A 268 11.40 -4.26 1.89
CA VAL A 268 12.08 -4.11 3.18
C VAL A 268 13.08 -2.98 3.06
N TRP A 269 13.04 -2.06 4.00
CA TRP A 269 13.94 -0.91 4.07
C TRP A 269 15.11 -1.20 5.00
N GLU A 270 16.31 -0.90 4.55
CA GLU A 270 17.57 -1.13 5.27
C GLU A 270 18.51 0.06 5.09
N GLN A 271 19.44 0.21 6.00
CA GLN A 271 20.56 1.13 5.85
C GLN A 271 21.77 0.40 5.26
N ASP A 272 22.41 0.98 4.24
CA ASP A 272 23.64 0.48 3.63
C ASP A 272 24.67 1.64 3.58
N GLY A 273 25.53 1.69 4.60
CA GLY A 273 26.44 2.82 4.81
C GLY A 273 25.67 4.13 5.07
N SER A 274 25.82 5.12 4.18
CA SER A 274 25.08 6.39 4.23
C SER A 274 23.79 6.37 3.41
N ASP A 275 23.56 5.30 2.64
CA ASP A 275 22.41 5.17 1.77
C ASP A 275 21.26 4.47 2.48
N LEU A 276 20.04 4.81 2.07
CA LEU A 276 18.84 4.06 2.45
C LEU A 276 18.47 3.15 1.28
N VAL A 277 18.27 1.88 1.57
CA VAL A 277 18.03 0.85 0.57
C VAL A 277 16.67 0.24 0.76
N ASN A 278 15.95 0.06 -0.35
CA ASN A 278 14.67 -0.64 -0.37
C ASN A 278 14.81 -1.89 -1.24
N LYS A 279 14.71 -3.07 -0.63
CA LYS A 279 14.69 -4.37 -1.32
C LYS A 279 13.26 -4.74 -1.64
N SER A 280 12.94 -4.80 -2.92
CA SER A 280 11.58 -4.96 -3.43
C SER A 280 11.38 -6.32 -4.06
N GLU A 281 10.23 -6.92 -3.80
CA GLU A 281 9.66 -8.03 -4.56
C GLU A 281 8.38 -7.55 -5.22
N LEU A 282 8.41 -7.51 -6.54
CA LEU A 282 7.30 -7.17 -7.41
C LEU A 282 6.62 -8.46 -7.89
N THR A 283 5.33 -8.63 -7.62
CA THR A 283 4.52 -9.69 -8.23
C THR A 283 3.71 -9.09 -9.37
N LYS A 284 3.94 -9.61 -10.57
CA LYS A 284 3.23 -9.21 -11.78
C LYS A 284 1.84 -9.87 -11.85
N ALA A 285 1.03 -9.39 -12.78
CA ALA A 285 -0.30 -9.91 -13.06
C ALA A 285 -0.38 -11.39 -13.39
N ASP A 286 0.65 -11.91 -14.06
CA ASP A 286 0.78 -13.33 -14.38
C ASP A 286 1.27 -14.19 -13.19
N GLY A 287 1.39 -13.59 -11.99
CA GLY A 287 1.90 -14.24 -10.78
C GLY A 287 3.42 -14.37 -10.73
N THR A 288 4.16 -14.01 -11.78
CA THR A 288 5.62 -14.04 -11.76
C THR A 288 6.17 -12.96 -10.86
N THR A 289 7.29 -13.25 -10.19
CA THR A 289 7.94 -12.31 -9.28
C THR A 289 9.24 -11.78 -9.87
N GLN A 290 9.57 -10.55 -9.52
CA GLN A 290 10.83 -9.90 -9.86
C GLN A 290 11.40 -9.22 -8.63
N LYS A 291 12.70 -9.43 -8.38
CA LYS A 291 13.40 -8.75 -7.28
C LYS A 291 14.14 -7.54 -7.82
N LEU A 292 14.00 -6.44 -7.11
CA LEU A 292 14.60 -5.15 -7.43
C LEU A 292 15.20 -4.54 -6.17
N GLN A 293 16.08 -3.57 -6.34
CA GLN A 293 16.63 -2.80 -5.24
C GLN A 293 16.69 -1.32 -5.60
N HIS A 294 16.07 -0.49 -4.76
CA HIS A 294 16.22 0.95 -4.84
C HIS A 294 17.27 1.40 -3.85
N VAL A 295 18.12 2.32 -4.27
CA VAL A 295 19.15 2.95 -3.42
C VAL A 295 18.90 4.45 -3.42
N PHE A 296 18.68 5.02 -2.23
CA PHE A 296 18.40 6.43 -2.02
C PHE A 296 19.61 7.07 -1.35
N THR A 297 20.29 7.95 -2.07
CA THR A 297 21.46 8.68 -1.58
C THR A 297 21.07 10.13 -1.31
N LYS A 298 21.15 10.54 -0.05
CA LYS A 298 20.92 11.93 0.36
C LYS A 298 22.01 12.84 -0.21
N VAL A 299 21.63 13.89 -0.93
CA VAL A 299 22.54 14.95 -1.38
C VAL A 299 22.44 16.15 -0.44
N SER A 300 21.22 16.51 -0.07
CA SER A 300 20.92 17.59 0.88
C SER A 300 19.55 17.34 1.54
N ASN A 301 19.05 18.26 2.35
CA ASN A 301 17.68 18.17 2.86
C ASN A 301 16.61 18.40 1.77
N ASP A 302 17.01 18.99 0.64
CA ASP A 302 16.12 19.33 -0.47
C ASP A 302 16.47 18.58 -1.77
N GLU A 303 17.40 17.60 -1.72
CA GLU A 303 17.82 16.83 -2.88
C GLU A 303 18.29 15.43 -2.47
N PHE A 304 17.83 14.41 -3.21
CA PHE A 304 18.37 13.05 -3.13
C PHE A 304 18.41 12.40 -4.52
N LYS A 305 19.21 11.35 -4.65
CA LYS A 305 19.27 10.50 -5.84
C LYS A 305 18.65 9.15 -5.53
N ALA A 306 17.79 8.66 -6.42
CA ALA A 306 17.28 7.31 -6.38
C ALA A 306 17.84 6.52 -7.56
N LYS A 307 18.34 5.32 -7.30
CA LYS A 307 18.84 4.37 -8.31
C LYS A 307 18.10 3.07 -8.21
N LEU A 308 17.63 2.53 -9.32
CA LEU A 308 16.96 1.25 -9.42
C LEU A 308 17.89 0.20 -10.00
N TYR A 309 18.04 -0.93 -9.33
CA TYR A 309 18.85 -2.07 -9.77
C TYR A 309 18.00 -3.33 -9.92
N SER A 310 18.39 -4.19 -10.84
CA SER A 310 17.93 -5.59 -10.85
C SER A 310 18.71 -6.38 -9.80
N ILE A 311 18.06 -7.39 -9.23
CA ILE A 311 18.73 -8.43 -8.46
C ILE A 311 18.92 -9.63 -9.38
N GLU A 312 20.16 -10.08 -9.50
CA GLU A 312 20.56 -11.23 -10.30
C GLU A 312 20.11 -12.56 -9.65
N ALA A 313 20.16 -13.65 -10.42
CA ALA A 313 19.77 -14.97 -9.92
C ALA A 313 20.59 -15.45 -8.72
N ASN A 314 21.84 -14.97 -8.57
CA ASN A 314 22.71 -15.25 -7.43
C ASN A 314 22.35 -14.42 -6.17
N GLY A 315 21.35 -13.54 -6.27
CA GLY A 315 20.91 -12.65 -5.20
C GLY A 315 21.70 -11.34 -5.10
N ASN A 316 22.69 -11.12 -5.94
CA ASN A 316 23.48 -9.89 -5.92
C ASN A 316 22.78 -8.76 -6.68
N ARG A 317 23.08 -7.53 -6.27
CA ARG A 317 22.69 -6.33 -7.01
C ARG A 317 23.50 -6.24 -8.31
N GLY A 318 22.83 -5.98 -9.43
CA GLY A 318 23.50 -5.70 -10.71
C GLY A 318 24.51 -4.55 -10.59
N SER A 319 25.55 -4.59 -11.39
CA SER A 319 26.65 -3.60 -11.33
C SER A 319 26.20 -2.19 -11.75
N GLU A 320 25.25 -2.11 -12.70
CA GLU A 320 24.75 -0.83 -13.23
C GLU A 320 23.29 -0.62 -12.87
N PRO A 321 22.88 0.61 -12.51
CA PRO A 321 21.49 0.93 -12.29
C PRO A 321 20.72 0.88 -13.63
N ARG A 322 19.51 0.33 -13.59
CA ARG A 322 18.55 0.37 -14.72
C ARG A 322 18.03 1.77 -14.95
N GLU A 323 17.95 2.55 -13.87
CA GLU A 323 17.39 3.88 -13.85
C GLU A 323 18.00 4.69 -12.70
N GLN A 324 18.18 6.00 -12.92
CA GLN A 324 18.65 6.92 -11.91
C GLN A 324 17.91 8.24 -12.04
N VAL A 325 17.28 8.69 -10.96
CA VAL A 325 16.56 9.96 -10.92
C VAL A 325 17.10 10.82 -9.79
N THR A 326 17.29 12.12 -10.06
CA THR A 326 17.56 13.12 -9.02
C THR A 326 16.25 13.81 -8.65
N PHE A 327 15.87 13.70 -7.39
CA PHE A 327 14.67 14.32 -6.83
C PHE A 327 15.00 15.60 -6.09
N LYS A 328 14.17 16.60 -6.31
CA LYS A 328 14.21 17.88 -5.58
C LYS A 328 12.91 18.06 -4.80
N ARG A 329 13.03 18.59 -3.59
CA ARG A 329 11.87 18.86 -2.74
C ARG A 329 10.93 19.86 -3.39
N GLN A 330 9.67 19.51 -3.49
CA GLN A 330 8.64 20.44 -3.89
C GLN A 330 8.30 21.35 -2.70
N LYS A 331 8.66 22.63 -2.79
CA LYS A 331 8.26 23.61 -1.78
C LYS A 331 6.76 23.86 -1.85
N PRO A 332 6.07 24.02 -0.71
CA PRO A 332 4.68 24.48 -0.73
C PRO A 332 4.59 25.75 -1.57
N ALA A 333 3.58 25.85 -2.43
CA ALA A 333 3.31 27.10 -3.12
C ALA A 333 3.21 28.19 -2.04
N SER A 334 4.15 29.13 -2.04
CA SER A 334 4.09 30.28 -1.14
C SER A 334 2.73 30.91 -1.39
N GLN A 335 1.92 31.06 -0.34
CA GLN A 335 0.72 31.86 -0.43
C GLN A 335 1.19 33.25 -0.92
N ALA A 336 0.90 33.52 -2.19
CA ALA A 336 1.12 34.84 -2.75
C ALA A 336 0.27 35.79 -1.90
N LYS A 337 0.95 36.68 -1.17
CA LYS A 337 0.33 37.75 -0.43
C LYS A 337 -0.24 38.76 -1.42
#